data_e426ec4693a807a80a6437032dfda8e2
#
_entry.id   e426ec4693a807a80a6437032dfda8e2
#
_cell.length_a   1.000
_cell.length_b   1.000
_cell.length_c   1.000
_cell.angle_alpha   90.00
_cell.angle_beta   90.00
_cell.angle_gamma   90.00
#
_symmetry.space_group_name_H-M   'P 1'
#
loop_
_entity.id
_entity.type
_entity.pdbx_description
1 polymer ?
#
loop_
_entity_poly.entity_id
_entity_poly.type
_entity_poly.pdbx_seq_one_letter_code
_entity_poly.pdbx_strand_id
1 'polypeptide(L)'
;MYVCQWHLDLKYGTQGDAIRAMKAWGEEKMRSSEFKRVKSSRLLVGHVGPSASHVVDEYVFETLADFEAALLGMKQPQFRTLSDALAPFIVDGSQHWEILRIIA
;
A
#
# COMPACT_ATOMS: atom_id res chain seq x y z
N MET A 1 -16.95 -6.20 5.51
CA MET A 1 -15.78 -5.36 5.22
C MET A 1 -14.51 -6.17 5.14
N TYR A 2 -13.54 -5.69 4.39
CA TYR A 2 -12.29 -6.39 4.13
C TYR A 2 -11.11 -5.48 4.41
N VAL A 3 -10.10 -6.03 5.10
CA VAL A 3 -8.83 -5.37 5.36
C VAL A 3 -7.85 -5.84 4.29
N CYS A 4 -7.44 -4.95 3.41
CA CYS A 4 -6.57 -5.25 2.28
C CYS A 4 -5.19 -4.67 2.58
N GLN A 5 -4.19 -5.53 2.74
CA GLN A 5 -2.86 -5.15 3.17
C GLN A 5 -1.84 -5.43 2.07
N TRP A 6 -1.13 -4.40 1.67
CA TRP A 6 0.03 -4.55 0.79
C TRP A 6 1.28 -4.61 1.65
N HIS A 7 1.94 -5.76 1.64
CA HIS A 7 3.15 -6.03 2.40
C HIS A 7 4.37 -5.89 1.51
N LEU A 8 5.42 -5.25 2.03
CA LEU A 8 6.70 -5.16 1.33
C LEU A 8 7.84 -4.98 2.32
N ASP A 9 9.03 -5.43 1.91
CA ASP A 9 10.25 -5.20 2.66
C ASP A 9 11.07 -4.12 1.97
N LEU A 10 11.60 -3.18 2.76
CA LEU A 10 12.44 -2.10 2.27
C LEU A 10 13.91 -2.48 2.40
N LYS A 11 14.71 -1.99 1.46
CA LYS A 11 16.17 -2.14 1.53
C LYS A 11 16.71 -1.40 2.75
N TYR A 12 17.77 -1.94 3.33
CA TYR A 12 18.40 -1.37 4.51
C TYR A 12 18.76 0.12 4.29
N GLY A 13 18.40 0.94 5.26
CA GLY A 13 18.72 2.37 5.24
C GLY A 13 17.85 3.25 4.35
N THR A 14 16.81 2.68 3.70
CA THR A 14 15.96 3.44 2.76
C THR A 14 14.59 3.82 3.32
N GLN A 15 14.31 3.50 4.58
CA GLN A 15 12.96 3.67 5.15
C GLN A 15 12.41 5.09 5.02
N GLY A 16 13.21 6.10 5.34
CA GLY A 16 12.75 7.50 5.29
C GLY A 16 12.30 7.91 3.89
N ASP A 17 13.12 7.61 2.89
CA ASP A 17 12.82 7.93 1.50
C ASP A 17 11.63 7.13 0.97
N ALA A 18 11.58 5.84 1.32
CA ALA A 18 10.50 4.95 0.89
C ALA A 18 9.15 5.38 1.48
N ILE A 19 9.11 5.73 2.76
CA ILE A 19 7.88 6.16 3.42
C ILE A 19 7.39 7.48 2.83
N ARG A 20 8.29 8.42 2.51
CA ARG A 20 7.91 9.64 1.81
C ARG A 20 7.29 9.35 0.45
N ALA A 21 7.89 8.44 -0.32
CA ALA A 21 7.34 8.03 -1.61
C ALA A 21 5.98 7.36 -1.47
N MET A 22 5.79 6.51 -0.44
CA MET A 22 4.51 5.85 -0.18
C MET A 22 3.43 6.86 0.23
N LYS A 23 3.77 7.86 1.04
CA LYS A 23 2.82 8.91 1.42
C LYS A 23 2.38 9.73 0.22
N ALA A 24 3.31 10.11 -0.65
CA ALA A 24 3.00 10.85 -1.87
C ALA A 24 2.08 10.04 -2.79
N TRP A 25 2.35 8.76 -2.94
CA TRP A 25 1.49 7.87 -3.73
C TRP A 25 0.11 7.73 -3.08
N GLY A 26 0.06 7.55 -1.76
CA GLY A 26 -1.20 7.47 -1.00
C GLY A 26 -2.08 8.69 -1.18
N GLU A 27 -1.50 9.89 -1.14
CA GLU A 27 -2.23 11.13 -1.37
C GLU A 27 -2.86 11.17 -2.77
N GLU A 28 -2.11 10.77 -3.79
CA GLU A 28 -2.62 10.72 -5.16
C GLU A 28 -3.69 9.64 -5.33
N LYS A 29 -3.53 8.47 -4.72
CA LYS A 29 -4.55 7.42 -4.72
C LYS A 29 -5.88 7.94 -4.17
N MET A 30 -5.85 8.64 -3.04
CA MET A 30 -7.05 9.16 -2.39
C MET A 30 -7.69 10.28 -3.21
N ARG A 31 -6.91 11.02 -3.97
CA ARG A 31 -7.39 12.14 -4.77
C ARG A 31 -7.99 11.71 -6.11
N SER A 32 -7.36 10.75 -6.80
CA SER A 32 -7.65 10.50 -8.22
C SER A 32 -7.95 9.05 -8.57
N SER A 33 -8.16 8.16 -7.59
CA SER A 33 -8.46 6.77 -7.88
C SER A 33 -9.61 6.22 -7.04
N GLU A 34 -10.01 4.97 -7.33
CA GLU A 34 -11.03 4.26 -6.57
C GLU A 34 -10.59 3.93 -5.13
N PHE A 35 -9.31 4.12 -4.79
CA PHE A 35 -8.87 4.07 -3.40
C PHE A 35 -9.55 5.11 -2.51
N LYS A 36 -10.12 6.18 -3.09
CA LYS A 36 -10.94 7.14 -2.32
C LYS A 36 -12.18 6.52 -1.67
N ARG A 37 -12.58 5.31 -2.08
CA ARG A 37 -13.73 4.59 -1.49
C ARG A 37 -13.41 3.88 -0.17
N VAL A 38 -12.14 3.88 0.27
CA VAL A 38 -11.76 3.22 1.52
C VAL A 38 -12.52 3.79 2.70
N LYS A 39 -12.86 2.93 3.65
CA LYS A 39 -13.44 3.34 4.93
C LYS A 39 -12.36 3.88 5.86
N SER A 40 -11.15 3.33 5.79
CA SER A 40 -9.97 3.78 6.52
C SER A 40 -8.72 3.30 5.83
N SER A 41 -7.59 3.96 6.09
CA SER A 41 -6.28 3.55 5.61
C SER A 41 -5.23 3.91 6.64
N ARG A 42 -4.15 3.12 6.68
CA ARG A 42 -3.01 3.40 7.55
C ARG A 42 -1.76 2.74 6.99
N LEU A 43 -0.63 3.31 7.35
CA LEU A 43 0.68 2.79 6.99
C LEU A 43 1.35 2.28 8.28
N LEU A 44 1.74 1.02 8.28
CA LEU A 44 2.29 0.33 9.44
C LEU A 44 3.72 -0.10 9.14
N VAL A 45 4.58 -0.09 10.18
CA VAL A 45 5.94 -0.64 10.09
C VAL A 45 6.13 -1.69 11.18
N GLY A 46 7.00 -2.65 10.92
CA GLY A 46 7.34 -3.68 11.90
C GLY A 46 7.95 -3.05 13.16
N HIS A 47 7.62 -3.63 14.32
CA HIS A 47 8.15 -3.16 15.61
C HIS A 47 8.66 -4.35 16.45
N VAL A 48 7.79 -5.28 16.78
CA VAL A 48 8.14 -6.53 17.46
C VAL A 48 7.58 -7.68 16.64
N GLY A 49 8.41 -8.67 16.35
CA GLY A 49 8.10 -9.75 15.43
C GLY A 49 8.55 -9.40 14.02
N PRO A 50 7.77 -8.64 13.21
CA PRO A 50 8.26 -8.18 11.93
C PRO A 50 9.39 -7.17 12.09
N SER A 51 10.32 -7.17 11.13
CA SER A 51 11.44 -6.24 11.14
C SER A 51 10.95 -4.81 10.89
N ALA A 52 11.73 -3.82 11.35
CA ALA A 52 11.42 -2.40 11.11
C ALA A 52 11.50 -2.01 9.62
N SER A 53 12.05 -2.86 8.76
CA SER A 53 12.03 -2.66 7.31
C SER A 53 10.80 -3.25 6.63
N HIS A 54 9.96 -3.98 7.36
CA HIS A 54 8.69 -4.49 6.85
C HIS A 54 7.61 -3.42 6.96
N VAL A 55 6.97 -3.10 5.85
CA VAL A 55 5.94 -2.06 5.78
C VAL A 55 4.64 -2.67 5.30
N VAL A 56 3.54 -2.23 5.88
CA VAL A 56 2.19 -2.64 5.48
C VAL A 56 1.38 -1.40 5.14
N ASP A 57 0.89 -1.34 3.91
CA ASP A 57 -0.03 -0.31 3.45
C ASP A 57 -1.45 -0.90 3.49
N GLU A 58 -2.24 -0.46 4.45
CA GLU A 58 -3.50 -1.10 4.79
C GLU A 58 -4.69 -0.24 4.39
N TYR A 59 -5.68 -0.88 3.75
CA TYR A 59 -6.91 -0.25 3.30
C TYR A 59 -8.10 -1.09 3.72
N VAL A 60 -9.14 -0.45 4.23
CA VAL A 60 -10.40 -1.14 4.54
C VAL A 60 -11.44 -0.77 3.51
N PHE A 61 -11.93 -1.77 2.77
CA PHE A 61 -12.99 -1.61 1.77
C PHE A 61 -14.26 -2.30 2.24
N GLU A 62 -15.40 -1.75 1.83
CA GLU A 62 -16.69 -2.38 2.13
C GLU A 62 -16.86 -3.70 1.38
N THR A 63 -16.45 -3.75 0.11
CA THR A 63 -16.57 -4.91 -0.77
C THR A 63 -15.25 -5.23 -1.46
N LEU A 64 -15.09 -6.49 -1.87
CA LEU A 64 -13.94 -6.90 -2.68
C LEU A 64 -14.00 -6.28 -4.08
N ALA A 65 -15.19 -6.02 -4.61
CA ALA A 65 -15.33 -5.35 -5.90
C ALA A 65 -14.74 -3.93 -5.87
N ASP A 66 -14.92 -3.19 -4.78
CA ASP A 66 -14.33 -1.87 -4.63
C ASP A 66 -12.81 -1.95 -4.59
N PHE A 67 -12.26 -2.93 -3.88
CA PHE A 67 -10.82 -3.17 -3.85
C PHE A 67 -10.27 -3.53 -5.23
N GLU A 68 -10.94 -4.42 -5.95
CA GLU A 68 -10.53 -4.82 -7.30
C GLU A 68 -10.51 -3.64 -8.26
N ALA A 69 -11.54 -2.79 -8.21
CA ALA A 69 -11.59 -1.57 -9.02
C ALA A 69 -10.43 -0.62 -8.69
N ALA A 70 -10.09 -0.51 -7.40
CA ALA A 70 -8.95 0.31 -6.96
C ALA A 70 -7.62 -0.23 -7.51
N LEU A 71 -7.40 -1.54 -7.46
CA LEU A 71 -6.20 -2.16 -8.02
C LEU A 71 -6.08 -1.94 -9.53
N LEU A 72 -7.18 -2.11 -10.27
CA LEU A 72 -7.19 -1.88 -11.71
C LEU A 72 -6.83 -0.43 -12.04
N GLY A 73 -7.29 0.51 -11.23
CA GLY A 73 -6.99 1.93 -11.40
C GLY A 73 -5.50 2.27 -11.26
N MET A 74 -4.71 1.42 -10.59
CA MET A 74 -3.25 1.65 -10.43
C MET A 74 -2.49 1.49 -11.74
N LYS A 75 -3.11 0.96 -12.79
CA LYS A 75 -2.52 0.88 -14.14
C LYS A 75 -2.58 2.20 -14.90
N GLN A 76 -3.28 3.20 -14.39
CA GLN A 76 -3.38 4.52 -15.02
C GLN A 76 -2.03 5.22 -15.05
N PRO A 77 -1.73 5.97 -16.12
CA PRO A 77 -0.39 6.55 -16.34
C PRO A 77 0.13 7.45 -15.22
N GLN A 78 -0.75 8.19 -14.53
CA GLN A 78 -0.34 9.10 -13.46
C GLN A 78 0.29 8.38 -12.26
N PHE A 79 0.03 7.08 -12.08
CA PHE A 79 0.61 6.31 -10.98
C PHE A 79 1.97 5.74 -11.30
N ARG A 80 2.38 5.73 -12.57
CA ARG A 80 3.66 5.13 -12.97
C ARG A 80 4.86 5.85 -12.36
N THR A 81 4.87 7.18 -12.39
CA THR A 81 5.95 7.97 -11.80
C THR A 81 6.07 7.71 -10.29
N LEU A 82 4.92 7.57 -9.62
CA LEU A 82 4.88 7.32 -8.17
C LEU A 82 5.38 5.92 -7.84
N SER A 83 4.97 4.91 -8.60
CA SER A 83 5.47 3.55 -8.39
C SER A 83 6.96 3.43 -8.70
N ASP A 84 7.43 4.10 -9.75
CA ASP A 84 8.84 4.13 -10.13
C ASP A 84 9.70 4.82 -9.06
N ALA A 85 9.17 5.82 -8.37
CA ALA A 85 9.86 6.50 -7.27
C ALA A 85 10.05 5.59 -6.05
N LEU A 86 9.13 4.65 -5.81
CA LEU A 86 9.22 3.72 -4.70
C LEU A 86 10.05 2.47 -5.03
N ALA A 87 9.99 2.00 -6.27
CA ALA A 87 10.57 0.73 -6.70
C ALA A 87 12.03 0.51 -6.28
N PRO A 88 12.95 1.50 -6.34
CA PRO A 88 14.34 1.29 -5.95
C PRO A 88 14.54 0.91 -4.49
N PHE A 89 13.58 1.20 -3.63
CA PHE A 89 13.67 0.97 -2.20
C PHE A 89 13.10 -0.38 -1.76
N ILE A 90 12.42 -1.10 -2.65
CA ILE A 90 11.76 -2.36 -2.32
C ILE A 90 12.72 -3.52 -2.57
N VAL A 91 12.75 -4.48 -1.63
CA VAL A 91 13.44 -5.75 -1.83
C VAL A 91 12.68 -6.55 -2.87
N ASP A 92 13.37 -6.98 -3.93
CA ASP A 92 12.77 -7.73 -5.02
C ASP A 92 12.04 -8.99 -4.51
N GLY A 93 10.81 -9.18 -4.99
CA GLY A 93 10.01 -10.34 -4.64
C GLY A 93 9.33 -10.29 -3.26
N SER A 94 9.53 -9.21 -2.48
CA SER A 94 8.94 -9.10 -1.14
C SER A 94 7.48 -8.65 -1.15
N GLN A 95 6.98 -8.11 -2.25
CA GLN A 95 5.64 -7.54 -2.33
C GLN A 95 4.58 -8.63 -2.40
N HIS A 96 3.55 -8.51 -1.57
CA HIS A 96 2.38 -9.37 -1.66
C HIS A 96 1.18 -8.71 -0.99
N TRP A 97 -0.03 -9.11 -1.41
CA TRP A 97 -1.27 -8.69 -0.78
C TRP A 97 -1.79 -9.76 0.16
N GLU A 98 -2.32 -9.32 1.30
CA GLU A 98 -3.10 -10.17 2.20
C GLU A 98 -4.45 -9.52 2.40
N ILE A 99 -5.52 -10.31 2.28
CA ILE A 99 -6.88 -9.82 2.44
C ILE A 99 -7.53 -10.59 3.58
N LEU A 100 -8.01 -9.85 4.57
CA LEU A 100 -8.68 -10.39 5.73
C LEU A 100 -10.11 -9.87 5.77
N ARG A 101 -11.06 -10.74 6.11
CA ARG A 101 -12.46 -10.34 6.27
C ARG A 101 -12.72 -9.98 7.73
N ILE A 102 -13.37 -8.85 7.95
CA ILE A 102 -13.80 -8.45 9.30
C ILE A 102 -15.05 -9.25 9.65
N ILE A 103 -15.00 -9.98 10.77
CA ILE A 103 -16.12 -10.83 11.22
C ILE A 103 -16.78 -10.29 12.49
N ALA A 104 -16.20 -9.32 13.14
CA ALA A 104 -16.77 -8.75 14.37
C ALA A 104 -16.40 -7.29 14.55
#